data_196590dba57aa0630075783b276494d8
#
_entry.id   196590dba57aa0630075783b276494d8
#
_cell.length_a   1.000
_cell.length_b   1.000
_cell.length_c   1.000
_cell.angle_alpha   90.00
_cell.angle_beta   90.00
_cell.angle_gamma   90.00
#
_symmetry.space_group_name_H-M   'P 1'
#
loop_
_entity.id
_entity.type
_entity.pdbx_description
1 polymer ?
#
loop_
_entity_poly.entity_id
_entity_poly.type
_entity_poly.pdbx_seq_one_letter_code
_entity_poly.pdbx_strand_id
1 'polypeptide(L)'
;MHMRLKMRYGWLCGLLVFGCETPQTEQSADLTVPVTVQPVGLGTIESVVTSMGTLRPVQEAIIVTEARGFLSLGILAEGRKPTEGLAVQQGQVIARLKNEELVVGARLESRKLAVKNMRKMLDEKEVLVKRGLVTQIEVETARKDLVDAQSDYDDALVQIKKTKVTAPISGVLSEFTDATEQTLVDEGTQICRIVDYS
;
A
#
# COMPACT_ATOMS: atom_id res chain seq x y z
N MET A 1 4.53 61.61 31.19
CA MET A 1 3.74 62.78 31.59
C MET A 1 3.59 62.69 33.10
N HIS A 2 4.46 63.44 33.71
CA HIS A 2 4.21 64.40 34.77
C HIS A 2 3.53 63.83 36.03
N MET A 3 3.91 64.02 37.18
CA MET A 3 4.77 65.06 37.83
C MET A 3 4.69 64.87 39.33
N ARG A 4 5.82 64.89 39.99
CA ARG A 4 6.15 65.80 41.14
C ARG A 4 5.38 65.57 42.46
N LEU A 5 6.10 65.36 43.47
CA LEU A 5 7.05 66.16 44.28
C LEU A 5 6.36 66.76 45.49
N LYS A 6 6.93 66.57 46.60
CA LYS A 6 7.25 67.49 47.73
C LYS A 6 7.06 66.81 49.09
N MET A 7 8.08 66.42 49.82
CA MET A 7 8.97 67.27 50.67
C MET A 7 8.29 68.15 51.62
N ARG A 8 8.45 67.88 52.93
CA ARG A 8 8.93 68.93 53.95
C ARG A 8 8.93 68.35 55.35
N TYR A 9 10.10 68.25 55.93
CA TYR A 9 10.71 68.94 57.11
C TYR A 9 9.94 68.99 58.42
N GLY A 10 10.72 68.71 59.48
CA GLY A 10 10.65 69.35 60.78
C GLY A 10 10.77 68.37 61.93
N TRP A 11 11.81 68.16 62.48
CA TRP A 11 12.67 68.72 63.49
C TRP A 11 12.20 68.41 64.93
N LEU A 12 13.03 67.88 65.71
CA LEU A 12 13.53 68.19 67.04
C LEU A 12 13.23 67.21 68.17
N CYS A 13 14.29 66.67 68.71
CA CYS A 13 14.74 66.57 70.12
C CYS A 13 13.94 65.79 71.11
N GLY A 14 14.62 64.94 71.84
CA GLY A 14 14.19 64.45 73.16
C GLY A 14 14.87 63.18 73.63
N LEU A 15 15.99 63.37 74.26
CA LEU A 15 16.79 62.40 75.01
C LEU A 15 15.98 61.84 76.15
N LEU A 16 15.86 60.54 76.33
CA LEU A 16 15.80 59.92 77.66
C LEU A 16 16.15 58.42 77.54
N VAL A 17 17.23 58.12 78.22
CA VAL A 17 17.73 56.76 78.42
C VAL A 17 16.87 56.11 79.54
N PHE A 18 16.23 55.01 79.27
CA PHE A 18 15.81 54.06 80.29
C PHE A 18 16.10 52.64 79.73
N GLY A 19 17.05 52.01 80.37
CA GLY A 19 17.31 50.60 80.17
C GLY A 19 16.12 49.77 80.67
N CYS A 20 15.65 48.89 79.86
CA CYS A 20 14.84 47.78 80.29
C CYS A 20 15.42 46.51 79.63
N GLU A 21 15.98 45.65 80.49
CA GLU A 21 16.29 44.28 80.20
C GLU A 21 14.98 43.59 79.77
N THR A 22 14.93 43.18 78.53
CA THR A 22 13.86 42.29 78.11
C THR A 22 14.25 40.85 78.41
N PRO A 23 13.41 40.07 79.10
CA PRO A 23 13.70 38.63 79.22
C PRO A 23 13.68 37.99 77.82
N GLN A 24 14.77 37.29 77.50
CA GLN A 24 14.80 36.40 76.34
C GLN A 24 13.79 35.29 76.60
N THR A 25 12.65 35.38 75.95
CA THR A 25 11.76 34.26 75.80
C THR A 25 12.41 33.36 74.77
N GLU A 26 12.94 32.22 75.19
CA GLU A 26 13.32 31.14 74.29
C GLU A 26 12.07 30.77 73.53
N GLN A 27 11.95 31.30 72.30
CA GLN A 27 11.03 30.77 71.32
C GLN A 27 11.59 29.43 70.84
N SER A 28 11.17 28.35 71.49
CA SER A 28 11.26 27.06 70.88
C SER A 28 10.53 27.10 69.53
N ALA A 29 11.27 27.19 68.43
CA ALA A 29 10.71 27.08 67.13
C ALA A 29 10.18 25.64 67.01
N ASP A 30 8.89 25.51 67.21
CA ASP A 30 8.19 24.26 66.87
C ASP A 30 8.23 24.11 65.34
N LEU A 31 9.22 23.36 64.88
CA LEU A 31 9.40 23.03 63.48
C LEU A 31 8.27 22.07 63.07
N THR A 32 7.11 22.59 62.86
CA THR A 32 6.01 21.85 62.24
C THR A 32 6.29 21.66 60.74
N VAL A 33 6.68 20.48 60.35
CA VAL A 33 6.80 20.12 58.93
C VAL A 33 5.39 19.89 58.39
N PRO A 34 4.96 20.70 57.43
CA PRO A 34 3.64 20.49 56.82
C PRO A 34 3.64 19.16 56.07
N VAL A 35 2.84 18.25 56.52
CA VAL A 35 2.62 16.96 55.85
C VAL A 35 1.23 16.95 55.22
N THR A 36 1.16 16.61 53.96
CA THR A 36 -0.11 16.37 53.30
C THR A 36 -0.55 14.93 53.54
N VAL A 37 -1.66 14.78 54.23
CA VAL A 37 -2.27 13.46 54.44
C VAL A 37 -3.44 13.27 53.50
N GLN A 38 -3.49 12.12 52.86
CA GLN A 38 -4.62 11.71 52.04
C GLN A 38 -5.33 10.54 52.72
N PRO A 39 -6.67 10.55 52.79
CA PRO A 39 -7.40 9.41 53.34
C PRO A 39 -7.15 8.17 52.49
N VAL A 40 -6.85 7.06 53.11
CA VAL A 40 -6.74 5.78 52.43
C VAL A 40 -8.14 5.25 52.11
N GLY A 41 -8.43 5.12 50.84
CA GLY A 41 -9.67 4.53 50.36
C GLY A 41 -9.40 3.19 49.68
N LEU A 42 -10.41 2.34 49.62
CA LEU A 42 -10.37 1.15 48.80
C LEU A 42 -10.45 1.57 47.30
N GLY A 43 -9.46 1.24 46.51
CA GLY A 43 -9.43 1.50 45.09
C GLY A 43 -9.13 0.22 44.30
N THR A 44 -9.59 0.19 43.07
CA THR A 44 -9.25 -0.90 42.14
C THR A 44 -7.85 -0.62 41.57
N ILE A 45 -6.96 -1.59 41.70
CA ILE A 45 -5.64 -1.56 41.02
C ILE A 45 -5.76 -2.38 39.75
N GLU A 46 -5.67 -1.71 38.61
CA GLU A 46 -5.56 -2.40 37.33
C GLU A 46 -4.10 -2.67 37.02
N SER A 47 -3.78 -3.96 36.85
CA SER A 47 -2.45 -4.37 36.38
C SER A 47 -2.49 -4.41 34.85
N VAL A 48 -1.83 -3.45 34.23
CA VAL A 48 -1.71 -3.39 32.76
C VAL A 48 -0.39 -4.04 32.37
N VAL A 49 -0.47 -5.06 31.54
CA VAL A 49 0.71 -5.67 30.90
C VAL A 49 0.83 -5.06 29.51
N THR A 50 1.89 -4.30 29.30
CA THR A 50 2.23 -3.76 27.98
C THR A 50 3.28 -4.65 27.34
N SER A 51 3.00 -5.13 26.13
CA SER A 51 3.98 -5.86 25.35
C SER A 51 4.14 -5.20 23.96
N MET A 52 5.33 -5.26 23.43
CA MET A 52 5.65 -4.81 22.09
C MET A 52 5.83 -6.02 21.18
N GLY A 53 5.29 -5.97 19.98
CA GLY A 53 5.44 -7.02 18.98
C GLY A 53 5.50 -6.40 17.57
N THR A 54 6.11 -7.13 16.64
CA THR A 54 6.11 -6.76 15.23
C THR A 54 5.10 -7.62 14.51
N LEU A 55 4.13 -7.00 13.85
CA LEU A 55 3.21 -7.69 12.96
C LEU A 55 3.92 -8.00 11.66
N ARG A 56 3.78 -9.24 11.21
CA ARG A 56 4.23 -9.67 9.88
C ARG A 56 3.02 -10.12 9.08
N PRO A 57 2.99 -9.84 7.77
CA PRO A 57 1.92 -10.34 6.92
C PRO A 57 1.96 -11.87 6.84
N VAL A 58 0.81 -12.50 6.66
CA VAL A 58 0.68 -13.95 6.42
C VAL A 58 1.25 -14.29 5.04
N GLN A 59 0.97 -13.43 4.06
CA GLN A 59 1.49 -13.52 2.70
C GLN A 59 1.85 -12.14 2.18
N GLU A 60 2.89 -12.08 1.35
CA GLU A 60 3.25 -10.88 0.61
C GLU A 60 3.60 -11.22 -0.83
N ALA A 61 3.27 -10.32 -1.74
CA ALA A 61 3.60 -10.44 -3.15
C ALA A 61 4.12 -9.10 -3.68
N ILE A 62 5.31 -9.14 -4.27
CA ILE A 62 5.89 -8.00 -4.98
C ILE A 62 5.42 -8.10 -6.44
N ILE A 63 4.80 -7.05 -6.94
CA ILE A 63 4.26 -6.98 -8.28
C ILE A 63 5.21 -6.19 -9.16
N VAL A 64 5.71 -6.87 -10.18
CA VAL A 64 6.61 -6.30 -11.17
C VAL A 64 5.96 -6.30 -12.56
N THR A 65 6.44 -5.43 -13.45
CA THR A 65 6.03 -5.42 -14.85
C THR A 65 6.65 -6.61 -15.60
N GLU A 66 5.86 -7.29 -16.40
CA GLU A 66 6.32 -8.38 -17.26
C GLU A 66 6.62 -7.94 -18.71
N ALA A 67 6.46 -6.66 -19.00
CA ALA A 67 6.75 -6.08 -20.30
C ALA A 67 7.06 -4.58 -20.16
N ARG A 68 7.78 -4.03 -21.12
CA ARG A 68 7.99 -2.59 -21.24
C ARG A 68 6.73 -1.90 -21.79
N GLY A 69 6.42 -0.70 -21.28
CA GLY A 69 5.30 0.10 -21.78
C GLY A 69 5.02 1.34 -20.95
N PHE A 70 4.08 2.15 -21.42
CA PHE A 70 3.61 3.32 -20.67
C PHE A 70 2.59 2.88 -19.63
N LEU A 71 2.85 3.20 -18.37
CA LEU A 71 1.98 2.84 -17.26
C LEU A 71 0.65 3.59 -17.34
N SER A 72 -0.45 2.86 -17.27
CA SER A 72 -1.80 3.38 -17.12
C SER A 72 -2.42 2.71 -15.90
N LEU A 73 -2.69 3.50 -14.86
CA LEU A 73 -3.29 3.00 -13.64
C LEU A 73 -4.71 2.49 -13.90
N GLY A 74 -5.03 1.34 -13.33
CA GLY A 74 -6.37 0.78 -13.34
C GLY A 74 -7.33 1.62 -12.51
N ILE A 75 -8.63 1.42 -12.74
CA ILE A 75 -9.66 1.92 -11.83
C ILE A 75 -10.08 0.74 -10.97
N LEU A 76 -9.83 0.81 -9.67
CA LEU A 76 -10.19 -0.22 -8.71
C LEU A 76 -11.66 -0.05 -8.25
N ALA A 77 -12.06 -0.85 -7.27
CA ALA A 77 -13.38 -0.73 -6.67
C ALA A 77 -13.67 0.73 -6.25
N GLU A 78 -14.93 1.15 -6.38
CA GLU A 78 -15.41 2.51 -6.09
C GLU A 78 -14.85 3.63 -7.02
N GLY A 79 -14.29 3.28 -8.18
CA GLY A 79 -13.78 4.28 -9.13
C GLY A 79 -12.48 4.97 -8.71
N ARG A 80 -11.80 4.44 -7.68
CA ARG A 80 -10.54 5.01 -7.18
C ARG A 80 -9.33 4.45 -7.92
N LYS A 81 -8.31 5.28 -8.06
CA LYS A 81 -7.00 4.84 -8.55
C LYS A 81 -6.28 4.02 -7.46
N PRO A 82 -5.39 3.09 -7.86
CA PRO A 82 -4.56 2.35 -6.91
C PRO A 82 -3.72 3.32 -6.07
N THR A 83 -3.84 3.19 -4.77
CA THR A 83 -3.05 3.94 -3.77
C THR A 83 -2.71 3.02 -2.62
N GLU A 84 -1.70 3.36 -1.84
CA GLU A 84 -1.36 2.64 -0.62
C GLU A 84 -2.56 2.59 0.34
N GLY A 85 -2.68 1.48 1.04
CA GLY A 85 -3.78 1.22 1.97
C GLY A 85 -5.07 0.73 1.30
N LEU A 86 -5.13 0.62 -0.03
CA LEU A 86 -6.33 0.14 -0.72
C LEU A 86 -6.35 -1.39 -0.80
N ALA A 87 -7.51 -1.98 -0.47
CA ALA A 87 -7.72 -3.41 -0.59
C ALA A 87 -7.91 -3.82 -2.06
N VAL A 88 -7.29 -4.92 -2.45
CA VAL A 88 -7.40 -5.52 -3.78
C VAL A 88 -7.74 -7.00 -3.66
N GLN A 89 -8.42 -7.52 -4.69
CA GLN A 89 -8.76 -8.93 -4.79
C GLN A 89 -7.82 -9.65 -5.75
N GLN A 90 -7.60 -10.94 -5.53
CA GLN A 90 -6.84 -11.78 -6.46
C GLN A 90 -7.42 -11.69 -7.89
N GLY A 91 -6.56 -11.52 -8.88
CA GLY A 91 -6.92 -11.35 -10.29
C GLY A 91 -7.36 -9.93 -10.68
N GLN A 92 -7.50 -9.01 -9.73
CA GLN A 92 -7.87 -7.63 -10.02
C GLN A 92 -6.75 -6.91 -10.78
N VAL A 93 -7.11 -6.17 -11.83
CA VAL A 93 -6.16 -5.38 -12.63
C VAL A 93 -5.81 -4.10 -11.87
N ILE A 94 -4.55 -3.96 -11.49
CA ILE A 94 -4.01 -2.80 -10.77
C ILE A 94 -3.56 -1.73 -11.77
N ALA A 95 -2.86 -2.16 -12.82
CA ALA A 95 -2.35 -1.27 -13.86
C ALA A 95 -2.36 -1.97 -15.22
N ARG A 96 -2.20 -1.19 -16.28
CA ARG A 96 -2.03 -1.67 -17.65
C ARG A 96 -0.84 -0.98 -18.27
N LEU A 97 -0.09 -1.71 -19.08
CA LEU A 97 0.99 -1.18 -19.87
C LEU A 97 0.49 -0.91 -21.28
N LYS A 98 0.49 0.35 -21.68
CA LYS A 98 0.22 0.73 -23.07
C LYS A 98 1.50 0.51 -23.87
N ASN A 99 1.48 -0.52 -24.72
CA ASN A 99 2.53 -0.82 -25.66
C ASN A 99 1.88 -1.24 -26.98
N GLU A 100 1.79 -0.29 -27.90
CA GLU A 100 1.15 -0.52 -29.19
C GLU A 100 1.95 -1.53 -30.03
N GLU A 101 3.27 -1.53 -29.91
CA GLU A 101 4.15 -2.46 -30.64
C GLU A 101 3.85 -3.91 -30.24
N LEU A 102 3.69 -4.20 -28.95
CA LEU A 102 3.31 -5.53 -28.47
C LEU A 102 1.91 -5.93 -28.96
N VAL A 103 0.95 -5.01 -28.92
CA VAL A 103 -0.43 -5.29 -29.34
C VAL A 103 -0.50 -5.56 -30.85
N VAL A 104 0.16 -4.74 -31.65
CA VAL A 104 0.23 -4.92 -33.11
C VAL A 104 1.06 -6.15 -33.48
N GLY A 105 2.20 -6.37 -32.80
CA GLY A 105 3.07 -7.54 -33.02
C GLY A 105 2.39 -8.87 -32.68
N ALA A 106 1.52 -8.89 -31.67
CA ALA A 106 0.77 -10.09 -31.29
C ALA A 106 -0.22 -10.56 -32.35
N ARG A 107 -0.74 -9.66 -33.22
CA ARG A 107 -1.68 -9.98 -34.32
C ARG A 107 -2.81 -10.91 -33.90
N LEU A 108 -3.38 -10.67 -32.70
CA LEU A 108 -4.30 -11.61 -32.05
C LEU A 108 -5.48 -12.01 -32.93
N GLU A 109 -6.12 -11.06 -33.60
CA GLU A 109 -7.28 -11.35 -34.46
C GLU A 109 -6.91 -12.17 -35.68
N SER A 110 -5.73 -11.91 -36.27
CA SER A 110 -5.21 -12.71 -37.42
C SER A 110 -4.95 -14.16 -37.01
N ARG A 111 -4.30 -14.38 -35.86
CA ARG A 111 -4.00 -15.73 -35.34
C ARG A 111 -5.29 -16.45 -34.92
N LYS A 112 -6.25 -15.76 -34.31
CA LYS A 112 -7.57 -16.33 -34.04
C LYS A 112 -8.31 -16.80 -35.30
N LEU A 113 -8.21 -16.01 -36.36
CA LEU A 113 -8.78 -16.39 -37.65
C LEU A 113 -8.06 -17.59 -38.26
N ALA A 114 -6.73 -17.67 -38.11
CA ALA A 114 -5.95 -18.84 -38.57
C ALA A 114 -6.42 -20.11 -37.85
N VAL A 115 -6.57 -20.11 -36.54
CA VAL A 115 -7.12 -21.25 -35.77
C VAL A 115 -8.48 -21.68 -36.33
N LYS A 116 -9.39 -20.70 -36.55
CA LYS A 116 -10.71 -21.01 -37.10
C LYS A 116 -10.65 -21.65 -38.48
N ASN A 117 -9.75 -21.17 -39.34
CA ASN A 117 -9.59 -21.71 -40.69
C ASN A 117 -8.97 -23.13 -40.66
N MET A 118 -7.91 -23.33 -39.84
CA MET A 118 -7.30 -24.65 -39.70
C MET A 118 -8.28 -25.68 -39.12
N ARG A 119 -9.10 -25.30 -38.17
CA ARG A 119 -10.17 -26.16 -37.63
C ARG A 119 -11.15 -26.57 -38.72
N LYS A 120 -11.62 -25.62 -39.54
CA LYS A 120 -12.52 -25.91 -40.65
C LYS A 120 -11.86 -26.85 -41.69
N MET A 121 -10.59 -26.64 -42.02
CA MET A 121 -9.85 -27.52 -42.90
C MET A 121 -9.73 -28.96 -42.36
N LEU A 122 -9.46 -29.11 -41.07
CA LEU A 122 -9.43 -30.41 -40.42
C LEU A 122 -10.78 -31.11 -40.51
N ASP A 123 -11.87 -30.40 -40.12
CA ASP A 123 -13.24 -30.94 -40.17
C ASP A 123 -13.62 -31.41 -41.58
N GLU A 124 -13.26 -30.65 -42.61
CA GLU A 124 -13.46 -31.01 -44.03
C GLU A 124 -12.67 -32.28 -44.40
N LYS A 125 -11.38 -32.35 -44.04
CA LYS A 125 -10.54 -33.51 -44.31
C LYS A 125 -11.01 -34.77 -43.55
N GLU A 126 -11.47 -34.66 -42.34
CA GLU A 126 -12.04 -35.78 -41.58
C GLU A 126 -13.33 -36.34 -42.23
N VAL A 127 -14.11 -35.53 -42.92
CA VAL A 127 -15.27 -35.97 -43.69
C VAL A 127 -14.81 -36.68 -44.99
N LEU A 128 -13.79 -36.10 -45.65
CA LEU A 128 -13.28 -36.65 -46.93
C LEU A 128 -12.56 -37.98 -46.76
N VAL A 129 -11.82 -38.19 -45.67
CA VAL A 129 -11.14 -39.49 -45.41
C VAL A 129 -12.16 -40.61 -45.18
N LYS A 130 -13.28 -40.36 -44.56
CA LYS A 130 -14.39 -41.34 -44.40
C LYS A 130 -14.99 -41.77 -45.73
N ARG A 131 -14.85 -40.93 -46.77
CA ARG A 131 -15.29 -41.20 -48.14
C ARG A 131 -14.18 -41.79 -49.02
N GLY A 132 -12.95 -41.99 -48.47
CA GLY A 132 -11.81 -42.47 -49.21
C GLY A 132 -11.21 -41.46 -50.19
N LEU A 133 -11.53 -40.15 -50.06
CA LEU A 133 -11.10 -39.10 -50.99
C LEU A 133 -9.77 -38.45 -50.61
N VAL A 134 -9.32 -38.62 -49.38
CA VAL A 134 -8.04 -38.15 -48.85
C VAL A 134 -7.40 -39.23 -47.99
N THR A 135 -6.09 -39.13 -47.80
CA THR A 135 -5.33 -40.09 -47.00
C THR A 135 -5.39 -39.75 -45.51
N GLN A 136 -5.15 -40.72 -44.64
CA GLN A 136 -5.03 -40.49 -43.20
C GLN A 136 -3.88 -39.51 -42.87
N ILE A 137 -2.79 -39.58 -43.65
CA ILE A 137 -1.64 -38.65 -43.47
C ILE A 137 -2.06 -37.19 -43.68
N GLU A 138 -2.95 -36.92 -44.65
CA GLU A 138 -3.46 -35.55 -44.87
C GLU A 138 -4.32 -35.05 -43.75
N VAL A 139 -5.07 -35.92 -43.06
CA VAL A 139 -5.83 -35.56 -41.84
C VAL A 139 -4.87 -35.26 -40.69
N GLU A 140 -3.86 -36.11 -40.48
CA GLU A 140 -2.86 -35.86 -39.40
C GLU A 140 -2.05 -34.57 -39.67
N THR A 141 -1.74 -34.26 -40.91
CA THR A 141 -1.10 -32.99 -41.30
C THR A 141 -2.01 -31.80 -40.94
N ALA A 142 -3.28 -31.85 -41.31
CA ALA A 142 -4.24 -30.77 -40.97
C ALA A 142 -4.44 -30.64 -39.45
N ARG A 143 -4.39 -31.76 -38.72
CA ARG A 143 -4.43 -31.74 -37.25
C ARG A 143 -3.21 -31.05 -36.66
N LYS A 144 -2.02 -31.36 -37.17
CA LYS A 144 -0.78 -30.69 -36.78
C LYS A 144 -0.85 -29.21 -37.07
N ASP A 145 -1.30 -28.80 -38.26
CA ASP A 145 -1.43 -27.38 -38.63
C ASP A 145 -2.39 -26.63 -37.72
N LEU A 146 -3.48 -27.28 -37.24
CA LEU A 146 -4.39 -26.69 -36.24
C LEU A 146 -3.69 -26.52 -34.88
N VAL A 147 -2.91 -27.50 -34.43
CA VAL A 147 -2.17 -27.42 -33.18
C VAL A 147 -1.14 -26.28 -33.23
N ASP A 148 -0.40 -26.17 -34.35
CA ASP A 148 0.56 -25.10 -34.55
C ASP A 148 -0.13 -23.71 -34.52
N ALA A 149 -1.25 -23.55 -35.22
CA ALA A 149 -2.02 -22.32 -35.24
C ALA A 149 -2.59 -21.99 -33.84
N GLN A 150 -3.02 -23.01 -33.07
CA GLN A 150 -3.51 -22.81 -31.69
C GLN A 150 -2.39 -22.35 -30.78
N SER A 151 -1.19 -22.94 -30.87
CA SER A 151 -0.02 -22.53 -30.11
C SER A 151 0.36 -21.08 -30.40
N ASP A 152 0.39 -20.69 -31.67
CA ASP A 152 0.64 -19.32 -32.09
C ASP A 152 -0.36 -18.32 -31.49
N TYR A 153 -1.64 -18.70 -31.43
CA TYR A 153 -2.69 -17.86 -30.81
C TYR A 153 -2.52 -17.74 -29.30
N ASP A 154 -2.21 -18.85 -28.62
CA ASP A 154 -1.99 -18.88 -27.18
C ASP A 154 -0.76 -18.05 -26.79
N ASP A 155 0.33 -18.12 -27.58
CA ASP A 155 1.51 -17.27 -27.38
C ASP A 155 1.16 -15.78 -27.50
N ALA A 156 0.32 -15.42 -28.48
CA ALA A 156 -0.15 -14.05 -28.62
C ALA A 156 -0.98 -13.59 -27.41
N LEU A 157 -1.82 -14.48 -26.86
CA LEU A 157 -2.58 -14.19 -25.64
C LEU A 157 -1.66 -13.95 -24.44
N VAL A 158 -0.60 -14.74 -24.29
CA VAL A 158 0.40 -14.58 -23.23
C VAL A 158 1.09 -13.20 -23.36
N GLN A 159 1.50 -12.83 -24.58
CA GLN A 159 2.12 -11.52 -24.83
C GLN A 159 1.18 -10.36 -24.41
N ILE A 160 -0.10 -10.45 -24.74
CA ILE A 160 -1.08 -9.43 -24.35
C ILE A 160 -1.36 -9.47 -22.84
N LYS A 161 -1.36 -10.65 -22.21
CA LYS A 161 -1.52 -10.74 -20.75
C LYS A 161 -0.41 -10.03 -19.99
N LYS A 162 0.83 -10.09 -20.48
CA LYS A 162 1.98 -9.38 -19.88
C LYS A 162 1.81 -7.86 -19.82
N THR A 163 0.91 -7.29 -20.62
CA THR A 163 0.59 -5.88 -20.56
C THR A 163 -0.38 -5.50 -19.40
N LYS A 164 -0.91 -6.50 -18.69
CA LYS A 164 -1.83 -6.30 -17.57
C LYS A 164 -1.15 -6.67 -16.26
N VAL A 165 -1.01 -5.70 -15.40
CA VAL A 165 -0.50 -5.91 -14.04
C VAL A 165 -1.67 -6.28 -13.14
N THR A 166 -1.71 -7.52 -12.68
CA THR A 166 -2.82 -8.06 -11.86
C THR A 166 -2.33 -8.48 -10.48
N ALA A 167 -3.22 -8.42 -9.49
CA ALA A 167 -2.95 -8.90 -8.13
C ALA A 167 -2.89 -10.43 -8.09
N PRO A 168 -1.78 -11.07 -7.69
CA PRO A 168 -1.69 -12.53 -7.57
C PRO A 168 -2.36 -13.06 -6.30
N ILE A 169 -2.50 -12.23 -5.28
CA ILE A 169 -3.17 -12.52 -4.01
C ILE A 169 -4.16 -11.42 -3.66
N SER A 170 -5.13 -11.71 -2.79
CA SER A 170 -5.95 -10.67 -2.16
C SER A 170 -5.19 -10.07 -0.99
N GLY A 171 -5.40 -8.77 -0.71
CA GLY A 171 -4.71 -8.09 0.37
C GLY A 171 -4.78 -6.58 0.24
N VAL A 172 -3.87 -5.89 0.89
CA VAL A 172 -3.78 -4.42 0.89
C VAL A 172 -2.50 -3.98 0.19
N LEU A 173 -2.58 -2.96 -0.65
CA LEU A 173 -1.42 -2.33 -1.26
C LEU A 173 -0.59 -1.62 -0.18
N SER A 174 0.64 -2.06 0.06
CA SER A 174 1.51 -1.52 1.11
C SER A 174 2.59 -0.58 0.58
N GLU A 175 3.07 -0.83 -0.61
CA GLU A 175 4.04 0.00 -1.30
C GLU A 175 3.54 0.19 -2.73
N PHE A 176 3.35 1.42 -3.11
CA PHE A 176 2.98 1.74 -4.48
C PHE A 176 4.03 2.69 -5.04
N THR A 177 4.63 2.31 -6.16
CA THR A 177 5.63 3.16 -6.80
C THR A 177 4.98 4.48 -7.23
N ASP A 178 5.64 5.61 -6.95
CA ASP A 178 5.22 6.96 -7.38
C ASP A 178 5.24 7.13 -8.93
N ALA A 179 5.12 6.03 -9.66
CA ALA A 179 5.07 6.07 -11.11
C ALA A 179 3.82 6.82 -11.56
N THR A 180 4.03 8.01 -12.05
CA THR A 180 2.99 8.86 -12.61
C THR A 180 2.37 8.17 -13.82
N GLU A 181 1.08 8.35 -14.04
CA GLU A 181 0.41 7.93 -15.27
C GLU A 181 1.21 8.36 -16.50
N GLN A 182 1.34 7.48 -17.49
CA GLN A 182 2.11 7.68 -18.72
C GLN A 182 3.64 7.66 -18.56
N THR A 183 4.16 7.25 -17.41
CA THR A 183 5.59 6.98 -17.27
C THR A 183 5.95 5.70 -18.04
N LEU A 184 7.02 5.76 -18.81
CA LEU A 184 7.58 4.56 -19.45
C LEU A 184 8.26 3.71 -18.38
N VAL A 185 7.85 2.47 -18.26
CA VAL A 185 8.43 1.48 -17.35
C VAL A 185 9.01 0.32 -18.15
N ASP A 186 10.13 -0.20 -17.66
CA ASP A 186 10.78 -1.37 -18.27
C ASP A 186 10.28 -2.67 -17.61
N GLU A 187 10.56 -3.81 -18.26
CA GLU A 187 10.31 -5.13 -17.68
C GLU A 187 11.07 -5.29 -16.36
N GLY A 188 10.43 -5.89 -15.36
CA GLY A 188 10.99 -6.08 -14.02
C GLY A 188 10.85 -4.87 -13.10
N THR A 189 10.24 -3.76 -13.52
CA THR A 189 10.00 -2.60 -12.65
C THR A 189 8.95 -2.95 -11.61
N GLN A 190 9.27 -2.75 -10.33
CA GLN A 190 8.32 -2.94 -9.23
C GLN A 190 7.24 -1.86 -9.28
N ILE A 191 5.98 -2.27 -9.29
CA ILE A 191 4.82 -1.38 -9.29
C ILE A 191 4.23 -1.23 -7.89
N CYS A 192 4.05 -2.35 -7.20
CA CYS A 192 3.47 -2.32 -5.85
C CYS A 192 3.85 -3.60 -5.08
N ARG A 193 3.58 -3.56 -3.79
CA ARG A 193 3.60 -4.73 -2.90
C ARG A 193 2.19 -4.93 -2.35
N ILE A 194 1.73 -6.17 -2.30
CA ILE A 194 0.46 -6.55 -1.68
C ILE A 194 0.78 -7.37 -0.45
N VAL A 195 0.13 -7.05 0.65
CA VAL A 195 0.27 -7.75 1.92
C VAL A 195 -1.09 -8.24 2.41
N ASP A 196 -1.11 -9.46 2.90
CA ASP A 196 -2.27 -10.07 3.54
C ASP A 196 -1.99 -10.22 5.03
N TYR A 197 -2.85 -9.61 5.86
CA TYR A 197 -2.80 -9.65 7.32
C TYR A 197 -3.92 -10.51 7.93
N SER A 198 -4.70 -11.24 7.09
CA SER A 198 -5.86 -12.03 7.57
C SER A 198 -5.48 -13.28 8.36
#